data_be0d415f44777706677732b52d0016e9
#
_entry.id   be0d415f44777706677732b52d0016e9
#
_cell.length_a   1.000
_cell.length_b   1.000
_cell.length_c   1.000
_cell.angle_alpha   90.00
_cell.angle_beta   90.00
_cell.angle_gamma   90.00
#
_symmetry.space_group_name_H-M   'P 1'
#
loop_
_entity.id
_entity.type
_entity.pdbx_description
1 polymer ?
#
loop_
_entity_poly.entity_id
_entity_poly.type
_entity_poly.pdbx_seq_one_letter_code
_entity_poly.pdbx_strand_id
1 'polypeptide(L)'
;MGQVHIQVVLTNHREAVMARLGQFDASRVHRYETEALIDTGAVRSTIPAAVADRLGLFRLRRTDAKYADGRVEEVDMTEAVTVEILGRETEMNPMVLGEQILLGVMVLEGLDMMVDCNRNRLVPYQGSWDQ
;
A
#
# COMPACT_ATOMS: atom_id res chain seq x y z
N MET A 1 -13.00 17.00 -8.37
CA MET A 1 -13.01 15.77 -7.56
C MET A 1 -12.02 15.87 -6.44
N GLY A 2 -12.47 15.61 -5.23
CA GLY A 2 -11.58 15.59 -4.09
C GLY A 2 -10.71 14.34 -4.09
N GLN A 3 -9.60 14.43 -3.40
CA GLN A 3 -8.71 13.30 -3.18
C GLN A 3 -8.95 12.76 -1.78
N VAL A 4 -8.87 11.43 -1.63
CA VAL A 4 -9.02 10.81 -0.33
C VAL A 4 -7.63 10.55 0.23
N HIS A 5 -7.32 11.24 1.32
CA HIS A 5 -6.10 11.01 2.10
C HIS A 5 -6.49 10.19 3.33
N ILE A 6 -5.70 9.21 3.68
CA ILE A 6 -6.01 8.32 4.79
C ILE A 6 -4.75 7.99 5.56
N GLN A 7 -4.86 7.88 6.88
CA GLN A 7 -3.78 7.39 7.71
C GLN A 7 -3.60 5.90 7.51
N VAL A 8 -2.37 5.47 7.31
CA VAL A 8 -2.04 4.08 7.08
C VAL A 8 -0.87 3.69 7.95
N VAL A 9 -0.78 2.41 8.26
CA VAL A 9 0.43 1.82 8.84
C VAL A 9 0.98 0.84 7.81
N LEU A 10 2.20 1.10 7.38
CA LEU A 10 2.92 0.21 6.47
C LEU A 10 3.93 -0.59 7.27
N THR A 11 4.00 -1.88 7.03
CA THR A 11 4.91 -2.78 7.76
C THR A 11 5.64 -3.67 6.77
N ASN A 12 6.92 -3.91 7.03
CA ASN A 12 7.68 -4.90 6.28
C ASN A 12 7.07 -6.27 6.59
N HIS A 13 6.37 -6.83 5.62
CA HIS A 13 5.59 -8.06 5.81
C HIS A 13 6.47 -9.26 6.19
N ARG A 14 7.60 -9.42 5.51
CA ARG A 14 8.53 -10.52 5.78
C ARG A 14 9.01 -10.49 7.23
N GLU A 15 9.43 -9.32 7.71
CA GLU A 15 9.90 -9.18 9.09
C GLU A 15 8.78 -9.47 10.10
N ALA A 16 7.56 -9.01 9.82
CA ALA A 16 6.42 -9.25 10.71
C ALA A 16 6.10 -10.73 10.81
N VAL A 17 6.14 -11.45 9.69
CA VAL A 17 5.91 -12.89 9.68
C VAL A 17 7.01 -13.61 10.45
N MET A 18 8.26 -13.26 10.20
CA MET A 18 9.39 -13.87 10.89
C MET A 18 9.35 -13.61 12.40
N ALA A 19 8.91 -12.42 12.80
CA ALA A 19 8.75 -12.11 14.22
C ALA A 19 7.69 -13.00 14.87
N ARG A 20 6.57 -13.22 14.19
CA ARG A 20 5.53 -14.12 14.69
C ARG A 20 6.00 -15.56 14.81
N LEU A 21 6.96 -15.96 13.97
CA LEU A 21 7.54 -17.30 14.02
C LEU A 21 8.72 -17.40 15.01
N GLY A 22 9.01 -16.33 15.73
CA GLY A 22 10.11 -16.30 16.70
C GLY A 22 11.49 -16.21 16.06
N GLN A 23 11.58 -15.82 14.78
CA GLN A 23 12.82 -15.79 14.01
C GLN A 23 13.34 -14.39 13.77
N PHE A 24 12.66 -13.38 14.30
CA PHE A 24 13.04 -11.98 14.16
C PHE A 24 12.55 -11.21 15.37
N ASP A 25 13.36 -10.26 15.82
CA ASP A 25 13.01 -9.44 16.98
C ASP A 25 11.85 -8.50 16.61
N ALA A 26 10.69 -8.68 17.27
CA ALA A 26 9.50 -7.89 16.99
C ALA A 26 9.74 -6.39 17.13
N SER A 27 10.63 -5.97 18.01
CA SER A 27 10.94 -4.55 18.20
C SER A 27 11.73 -3.96 17.05
N ARG A 28 12.26 -4.78 16.17
CA ARG A 28 13.05 -4.35 15.01
C ARG A 28 12.28 -4.39 13.70
N VAL A 29 11.03 -4.81 13.71
CA VAL A 29 10.18 -4.83 12.52
C VAL A 29 10.00 -3.39 12.04
N HIS A 30 10.31 -3.15 10.78
CA HIS A 30 10.15 -1.82 10.19
C HIS A 30 8.67 -1.52 9.97
N ARG A 31 8.22 -0.41 10.54
CA ARG A 31 6.85 0.09 10.43
C ARG A 31 6.90 1.58 10.16
N TYR A 32 5.92 2.06 9.42
CA TYR A 32 5.83 3.49 9.11
C TYR A 32 4.37 3.91 9.11
N GLU A 33 4.02 4.77 10.05
CA GLU A 33 2.69 5.34 10.14
C GLU A 33 2.70 6.69 9.42
N THR A 34 1.87 6.84 8.42
CA THR A 34 1.89 8.03 7.57
C THR A 34 0.57 8.18 6.82
N GLU A 35 0.48 9.22 6.02
CA GLU A 35 -0.67 9.48 5.18
C GLU A 35 -0.43 8.94 3.79
N ALA A 36 -1.45 8.34 3.19
CA ALA A 36 -1.43 7.87 1.81
C ALA A 36 -2.60 8.47 1.05
N LEU A 37 -2.44 8.54 -0.27
CA LEU A 37 -3.48 9.01 -1.18
C LEU A 37 -4.14 7.80 -1.83
N ILE A 38 -5.46 7.78 -1.81
CA ILE A 38 -6.23 6.74 -2.51
C ILE A 38 -6.43 7.17 -3.95
N ASP A 39 -6.02 6.31 -4.88
CA ASP A 39 -6.14 6.57 -6.31
C ASP A 39 -6.94 5.43 -6.96
N THR A 40 -8.24 5.62 -7.12
CA THR A 40 -9.11 4.62 -7.70
C THR A 40 -8.90 4.45 -9.21
N GLY A 41 -8.17 5.35 -9.83
CA GLY A 41 -7.78 5.21 -11.24
C GLY A 41 -6.57 4.32 -11.44
N ALA A 42 -5.87 3.96 -10.37
CA ALA A 42 -4.70 3.09 -10.44
C ALA A 42 -5.04 1.68 -9.97
N VAL A 43 -4.58 0.68 -10.70
CA VAL A 43 -4.71 -0.71 -10.27
C VAL A 43 -3.66 -1.02 -9.21
N ARG A 44 -2.42 -0.63 -9.47
CA ARG A 44 -1.27 -0.91 -8.61
C ARG A 44 -0.92 0.27 -7.73
N SER A 45 -0.40 -0.04 -6.56
CA SER A 45 0.05 0.96 -5.60
C SER A 45 1.51 1.32 -5.85
N THR A 46 1.90 2.54 -5.44
CA THR A 46 3.27 3.02 -5.57
C THR A 46 3.73 3.64 -4.26
N ILE A 47 5.03 3.54 -4.00
CA ILE A 47 5.65 4.20 -2.86
C ILE A 47 6.93 4.91 -3.31
N PRO A 48 7.30 6.03 -2.66
CA PRO A 48 8.59 6.66 -2.94
C PRO A 48 9.76 5.78 -2.53
N ALA A 49 10.91 5.97 -3.17
CA ALA A 49 12.13 5.25 -2.82
C ALA A 49 12.50 5.42 -1.35
N ALA A 50 12.31 6.62 -0.80
CA ALA A 50 12.62 6.89 0.60
C ALA A 50 11.76 6.04 1.54
N VAL A 51 10.50 5.80 1.18
CA VAL A 51 9.61 4.94 1.97
C VAL A 51 10.06 3.48 1.89
N ALA A 52 10.42 3.02 0.70
CA ALA A 52 10.95 1.66 0.53
C ALA A 52 12.19 1.43 1.39
N ASP A 53 13.09 2.42 1.42
CA ASP A 53 14.31 2.34 2.22
C ASP A 53 13.98 2.37 3.72
N ARG A 54 13.05 3.22 4.12
CA ARG A 54 12.62 3.34 5.52
C ARG A 54 12.02 2.03 6.04
N LEU A 55 11.34 1.29 5.17
CA LEU A 55 10.73 0.00 5.53
C LEU A 55 11.70 -1.18 5.36
N GLY A 56 12.93 -0.92 4.95
CA GLY A 56 13.91 -1.99 4.76
C GLY A 56 13.54 -2.99 3.69
N LEU A 57 12.82 -2.54 2.66
CA LEU A 57 12.32 -3.43 1.61
C LEU A 57 13.39 -3.69 0.56
N PHE A 58 13.58 -4.96 0.21
CA PHE A 58 14.40 -5.25 -0.93
C PHE A 58 13.59 -5.16 -2.22
N ARG A 59 14.32 -4.92 -3.33
CA ARG A 59 13.71 -4.84 -4.66
C ARG A 59 13.57 -6.25 -5.21
N LEU A 60 12.31 -6.67 -5.43
CA LEU A 60 12.00 -8.04 -5.85
C LEU A 60 12.34 -8.25 -7.32
N ARG A 61 11.95 -7.32 -8.16
CA ARG A 61 12.17 -7.37 -9.61
C ARG A 61 11.82 -6.02 -10.21
N ARG A 62 12.09 -5.88 -11.52
CA ARG A 62 11.66 -4.71 -12.28
C ARG A 62 10.35 -4.98 -12.98
N THR A 63 9.57 -3.95 -13.18
CA THR A 63 8.28 -4.03 -13.88
C THR A 63 8.06 -2.73 -14.64
N ASP A 64 7.07 -2.72 -15.52
CA ASP A 64 6.73 -1.53 -16.31
C ASP A 64 5.62 -0.75 -15.64
N ALA A 65 5.87 0.55 -15.45
CA ALA A 65 4.84 1.50 -15.05
C ALA A 65 4.33 2.19 -16.32
N LYS A 66 3.03 2.12 -16.55
CA LYS A 66 2.40 2.72 -17.72
C LYS A 66 1.68 3.99 -17.30
N TYR A 67 1.95 5.08 -18.02
CA TYR A 67 1.34 6.37 -17.77
C TYR A 67 0.17 6.61 -18.71
N ALA A 68 -0.71 7.53 -18.32
CA ALA A 68 -1.92 7.85 -19.09
C ALA A 68 -1.61 8.36 -20.50
N ASP A 69 -0.43 8.99 -20.67
CA ASP A 69 0.01 9.51 -21.97
C ASP A 69 0.65 8.45 -22.88
N GLY A 70 0.63 7.20 -22.45
CA GLY A 70 1.20 6.08 -23.21
C GLY A 70 2.68 5.81 -22.93
N ARG A 71 3.35 6.65 -22.15
CA ARG A 71 4.74 6.38 -21.77
C ARG A 71 4.83 5.13 -20.91
N VAL A 72 5.96 4.43 -21.02
CA VAL A 72 6.27 3.29 -20.18
C VAL A 72 7.63 3.53 -19.56
N GLU A 73 7.72 3.32 -18.27
CA GLU A 73 8.98 3.44 -17.52
C GLU A 73 9.22 2.16 -16.75
N GLU A 74 10.45 1.67 -16.80
CA GLU A 74 10.83 0.50 -16.01
C GLU A 74 11.16 0.94 -14.59
N VAL A 75 10.50 0.33 -13.62
CA VAL A 75 10.64 0.70 -12.20
C VAL A 75 10.84 -0.56 -11.37
N ASP A 76 11.33 -0.38 -10.15
CA ASP A 76 11.46 -1.47 -9.19
C ASP A 76 10.11 -1.82 -8.57
N MET A 77 9.90 -3.09 -8.31
CA MET A 77 8.82 -3.59 -7.48
C MET A 77 9.42 -4.18 -6.21
N THR A 78 8.84 -3.86 -5.06
CA THR A 78 9.39 -4.35 -3.79
C THR A 78 8.76 -5.66 -3.35
N GLU A 79 9.39 -6.28 -2.35
CA GLU A 79 8.76 -7.35 -1.59
C GLU A 79 7.47 -6.88 -0.92
N ALA A 80 6.72 -7.82 -0.33
CA ALA A 80 5.41 -7.53 0.24
C ALA A 80 5.47 -6.54 1.40
N VAL A 81 4.51 -5.64 1.40
CA VAL A 81 4.25 -4.65 2.45
C VAL A 81 2.85 -4.89 2.99
N THR A 82 2.72 -4.95 4.31
CA THR A 82 1.40 -5.00 4.94
C THR A 82 0.86 -3.59 5.06
N VAL A 83 -0.37 -3.40 4.63
CA VAL A 83 -1.08 -2.11 4.70
C VAL A 83 -2.22 -2.26 5.70
N GLU A 84 -2.23 -1.40 6.71
CA GLU A 84 -3.32 -1.36 7.68
C GLU A 84 -4.05 -0.03 7.58
N ILE A 85 -5.36 -0.10 7.38
CA ILE A 85 -6.24 1.08 7.31
C ILE A 85 -7.47 0.78 8.16
N LEU A 86 -7.76 1.65 9.12
CA LEU A 86 -8.97 1.54 9.97
C LEU A 86 -9.11 0.15 10.60
N GLY A 87 -7.99 -0.44 11.00
CA GLY A 87 -7.98 -1.72 11.68
C GLY A 87 -8.03 -2.94 10.77
N ARG A 88 -8.06 -2.76 9.46
CA ARG A 88 -8.04 -3.86 8.48
C ARG A 88 -6.69 -3.92 7.80
N GLU A 89 -6.27 -5.12 7.43
CA GLU A 89 -4.96 -5.33 6.81
C GLU A 89 -5.07 -6.06 5.49
N THR A 90 -4.17 -5.70 4.58
CA THR A 90 -3.92 -6.45 3.35
C THR A 90 -2.45 -6.31 2.99
N GLU A 91 -1.98 -7.09 2.03
CA GLU A 91 -0.61 -7.01 1.55
C GLU A 91 -0.58 -6.44 0.14
N MET A 92 0.52 -5.78 -0.19
CA MET A 92 0.77 -5.27 -1.54
C MET A 92 2.24 -5.42 -1.89
N ASN A 93 2.53 -5.48 -3.20
CA ASN A 93 3.89 -5.39 -3.71
C ASN A 93 3.97 -4.08 -4.50
N PRO A 94 4.32 -2.97 -3.86
CA PRO A 94 4.26 -1.68 -4.54
C PRO A 94 5.39 -1.48 -5.54
N MET A 95 5.13 -0.66 -6.53
CA MET A 95 6.16 -0.12 -7.41
C MET A 95 6.83 1.05 -6.71
N VAL A 96 8.14 1.21 -6.93
CA VAL A 96 8.89 2.34 -6.39
C VAL A 96 8.83 3.45 -7.42
N LEU A 97 8.05 4.49 -7.11
CA LEU A 97 7.76 5.55 -8.07
C LEU A 97 7.19 6.76 -7.35
N GLY A 98 7.58 7.95 -7.79
CA GLY A 98 6.96 9.19 -7.33
C GLY A 98 7.39 9.63 -5.96
N GLU A 99 6.63 10.57 -5.41
CA GLU A 99 6.94 11.22 -4.14
C GLU A 99 5.85 11.04 -3.09
N GLN A 100 4.76 10.36 -3.44
CA GLN A 100 3.65 10.10 -2.55
C GLN A 100 3.35 8.61 -2.51
N ILE A 101 2.76 8.17 -1.41
CA ILE A 101 2.22 6.81 -1.33
C ILE A 101 0.85 6.86 -1.98
N LEU A 102 0.69 6.11 -3.08
CA LEU A 102 -0.57 5.98 -3.79
C LEU A 102 -1.08 4.56 -3.63
N LEU A 103 -2.30 4.41 -3.12
CA LEU A 103 -2.92 3.11 -2.94
C LEU A 103 -3.98 2.91 -4.00
N GLY A 104 -3.81 1.87 -4.79
CA GLY A 104 -4.69 1.56 -5.90
C GLY A 104 -5.86 0.65 -5.52
N VAL A 105 -6.64 0.31 -6.52
CA VAL A 105 -7.87 -0.48 -6.37
C VAL A 105 -7.61 -1.84 -5.71
N MET A 106 -6.50 -2.49 -6.02
CA MET A 106 -6.23 -3.82 -5.46
C MET A 106 -6.10 -3.79 -3.94
N VAL A 107 -5.53 -2.71 -3.38
CA VAL A 107 -5.45 -2.57 -1.93
C VAL A 107 -6.85 -2.41 -1.33
N LEU A 108 -7.70 -1.59 -1.97
CA LEU A 108 -9.07 -1.40 -1.49
C LEU A 108 -9.85 -2.70 -1.53
N GLU A 109 -9.69 -3.50 -2.58
CA GLU A 109 -10.34 -4.80 -2.67
C GLU A 109 -9.87 -5.74 -1.56
N GLY A 110 -8.57 -5.74 -1.29
CA GLY A 110 -8.01 -6.57 -0.21
C GLY A 110 -8.52 -6.18 1.17
N LEU A 111 -8.90 -4.91 1.35
CA LEU A 111 -9.43 -4.40 2.60
C LEU A 111 -10.96 -4.46 2.67
N ASP A 112 -11.63 -4.87 1.61
CA ASP A 112 -13.09 -4.80 1.47
C ASP A 112 -13.59 -3.38 1.70
N MET A 113 -12.95 -2.42 1.04
CA MET A 113 -13.28 -1.00 1.14
C MET A 113 -13.59 -0.40 -0.21
N MET A 114 -14.34 0.69 -0.19
CA MET A 114 -14.61 1.49 -1.37
C MET A 114 -14.57 2.97 -1.00
N VAL A 115 -14.46 3.82 -2.02
CA VAL A 115 -14.48 5.27 -1.83
C VAL A 115 -15.90 5.78 -1.89
N ASP A 116 -16.31 6.51 -0.86
CA ASP A 116 -17.53 7.30 -0.88
C ASP A 116 -17.18 8.67 -1.46
N CYS A 117 -17.48 8.86 -2.75
CA CYS A 117 -17.11 10.08 -3.46
C CYS A 117 -17.87 11.31 -2.94
N ASN A 118 -19.05 11.12 -2.37
CA ASN A 118 -19.83 12.24 -1.84
C ASN A 118 -19.22 12.80 -0.57
N ARG A 119 -18.64 11.95 0.26
CA ARG A 119 -18.06 12.33 1.55
C ARG A 119 -16.53 12.30 1.51
N ASN A 120 -15.95 11.92 0.38
CA ASN A 120 -14.53 11.91 0.16
C ASN A 120 -13.79 11.08 1.23
N ARG A 121 -14.27 9.87 1.49
CA ARG A 121 -13.72 8.98 2.52
C ARG A 121 -13.84 7.52 2.11
N LEU A 122 -13.10 6.66 2.81
CA LEU A 122 -13.24 5.22 2.67
C LEU A 122 -14.36 4.70 3.55
N VAL A 123 -15.12 3.77 3.01
CA VAL A 123 -16.21 3.11 3.74
C VAL A 123 -16.13 1.61 3.44
N PRO A 124 -16.77 0.77 4.29
CA PRO A 124 -16.84 -0.67 3.99
C PRO A 124 -17.51 -0.92 2.66
N TYR A 125 -17.02 -1.91 1.95
CA TYR A 125 -17.74 -2.40 0.77
C TYR A 125 -19.09 -2.91 1.24
N GLN A 126 -20.14 -2.53 0.53
CA GLN A 126 -21.52 -2.79 0.97
C GLN A 126 -21.73 -4.29 1.20
N GLY A 127 -22.18 -4.65 2.40
CA GLY A 127 -22.52 -6.00 2.79
C GLY A 127 -21.35 -6.84 3.27
N SER A 128 -20.09 -6.38 3.12
CA SER A 128 -18.95 -7.22 3.46
C SER A 128 -18.60 -7.18 4.94
N TRP A 129 -18.90 -6.09 5.64
CA TRP A 129 -18.49 -5.91 7.03
C TRP A 129 -19.56 -6.34 8.02
N ASP A 130 -20.70 -6.76 7.55
CA ASP A 130 -21.82 -7.21 8.38
C ASP A 130 -21.79 -8.73 8.63
N GLN A 131 -20.72 -9.38 8.27
CA GLN A 131 -20.57 -10.83 8.37
C GLN A 131 -20.18 -11.33 9.75
#